data_3bdbffac6c02b2478c25473b14d840dc
#
_entry.id   3bdbffac6c02b2478c25473b14d840dc
#
_cell.length_a   1.000
_cell.length_b   1.000
_cell.length_c   1.000
_cell.angle_alpha   90.00
_cell.angle_beta   90.00
_cell.angle_gamma   90.00
#
_symmetry.space_group_name_H-M   'P 1'
#
loop_
_entity.id
_entity.type
_entity.pdbx_description
1 polymer ?
#
loop_
_entity_poly.entity_id
_entity_poly.type
_entity_poly.pdbx_seq_one_letter_code
_entity_poly.pdbx_strand_id
1 'polypeptide(L)'
;MRMTYESMMLFAEAWIAAWNRRDVDAVLAHFAEDAEFVSPAAEKFVGHSVLRNKKEIGDYWRTALARISTLEFKLDHASWDERRRELNVVYEANLNGERKRACETMQFAAEGRQIRGEALYGATV
;
A
#
# COMPACT_ATOMS: atom_id res chain seq x y z
N MET A 1 -11.87 14.17 -0.70
CA MET A 1 -12.51 12.97 -1.25
C MET A 1 -13.56 12.46 -0.29
N ARG A 2 -14.75 12.17 -0.80
CA ARG A 2 -15.78 11.55 0.02
C ARG A 2 -15.54 10.04 0.07
N MET A 3 -15.43 9.49 1.28
CA MET A 3 -15.14 8.08 1.47
C MET A 3 -16.44 7.28 1.60
N THR A 4 -16.91 6.77 0.49
CA THR A 4 -18.02 5.82 0.44
C THR A 4 -17.47 4.44 0.10
N TYR A 5 -18.28 3.40 0.28
CA TYR A 5 -17.90 2.07 -0.17
C TYR A 5 -17.44 2.09 -1.63
N GLU A 6 -18.24 2.69 -2.50
CA GLU A 6 -17.94 2.74 -3.94
C GLU A 6 -16.64 3.48 -4.24
N SER A 7 -16.43 4.66 -3.62
CA SER A 7 -15.20 5.42 -3.87
C SER A 7 -13.98 4.69 -3.34
N MET A 8 -14.11 3.93 -2.27
CA MET A 8 -12.98 3.19 -1.71
C MET A 8 -12.67 1.93 -2.51
N MET A 9 -13.68 1.32 -3.16
CA MET A 9 -13.42 0.23 -4.11
C MET A 9 -12.65 0.74 -5.33
N LEU A 10 -13.00 1.91 -5.84
CA LEU A 10 -12.27 2.55 -6.94
C LEU A 10 -10.85 2.95 -6.51
N PHE A 11 -10.70 3.39 -5.27
CA PHE A 11 -9.38 3.68 -4.71
C PHE A 11 -8.49 2.43 -4.72
N ALA A 12 -9.03 1.29 -4.31
CA ALA A 12 -8.29 0.03 -4.31
C ALA A 12 -7.82 -0.35 -5.71
N GLU A 13 -8.69 -0.23 -6.71
CA GLU A 13 -8.35 -0.52 -8.10
C GLU A 13 -7.25 0.42 -8.61
N ALA A 14 -7.36 1.71 -8.31
CA ALA A 14 -6.37 2.71 -8.71
C ALA A 14 -5.01 2.47 -8.02
N TRP A 15 -5.03 2.04 -6.77
CA TRP A 15 -3.83 1.70 -6.01
C TRP A 15 -3.08 0.52 -6.66
N ILE A 16 -3.81 -0.54 -7.02
CA ILE A 16 -3.23 -1.68 -7.74
C ILE A 16 -2.61 -1.23 -9.07
N ALA A 17 -3.36 -0.43 -9.84
CA ALA A 17 -2.89 0.06 -11.13
C ALA A 17 -1.63 0.93 -11.00
N ALA A 18 -1.57 1.78 -9.97
CA ALA A 18 -0.42 2.65 -9.73
C ALA A 18 0.84 1.82 -9.42
N TRP A 19 0.72 0.79 -8.56
CA TRP A 19 1.84 -0.09 -8.28
C TRP A 19 2.29 -0.85 -9.52
N ASN A 20 1.36 -1.34 -10.34
CA ASN A 20 1.70 -2.10 -11.54
C ASN A 20 2.45 -1.26 -12.58
N ARG A 21 2.21 0.06 -12.62
CA ARG A 21 3.01 0.95 -13.48
C ARG A 21 4.17 1.60 -12.74
N ARG A 22 4.44 1.20 -11.50
CA ARG A 22 5.54 1.68 -10.66
C ARG A 22 5.48 3.19 -10.38
N ASP A 23 4.28 3.71 -10.25
CA ASP A 23 4.04 5.14 -10.04
C ASP A 23 3.97 5.45 -8.55
N VAL A 24 5.13 5.59 -7.92
CA VAL A 24 5.25 5.88 -6.48
C VAL A 24 4.58 7.22 -6.14
N ASP A 25 4.70 8.21 -7.00
CA ASP A 25 4.10 9.53 -6.74
C ASP A 25 2.58 9.44 -6.66
N ALA A 26 1.95 8.64 -7.52
CA ALA A 26 0.51 8.43 -7.49
C ALA A 26 0.07 7.74 -6.19
N VAL A 27 0.83 6.74 -5.71
CA VAL A 27 0.53 6.07 -4.44
C VAL A 27 0.69 7.03 -3.27
N LEU A 28 1.76 7.83 -3.27
CA LEU A 28 2.04 8.79 -2.21
C LEU A 28 1.07 9.97 -2.16
N ALA A 29 0.44 10.29 -3.28
CA ALA A 29 -0.40 11.50 -3.39
C ALA A 29 -1.51 11.57 -2.35
N HIS A 30 -2.00 10.42 -1.88
CA HIS A 30 -3.09 10.34 -0.90
C HIS A 30 -2.62 10.34 0.56
N PHE A 31 -1.32 10.24 0.80
CA PHE A 31 -0.78 10.19 2.15
C PHE A 31 -0.70 11.55 2.80
N ALA A 32 -0.97 11.59 4.11
CA ALA A 32 -0.66 12.76 4.92
C ALA A 32 0.86 12.89 5.07
N GLU A 33 1.35 14.11 5.28
CA GLU A 33 2.80 14.37 5.40
C GLU A 33 3.44 13.57 6.55
N ASP A 34 2.73 13.40 7.66
CA ASP A 34 3.20 12.70 8.84
C ASP A 34 2.71 11.24 8.92
N ALA A 35 2.28 10.67 7.80
CA ALA A 35 1.78 9.31 7.76
C ALA A 35 2.84 8.28 8.19
N GLU A 36 2.34 7.14 8.62
CA GLU A 36 3.17 6.01 9.04
C GLU A 36 2.92 4.82 8.14
N PHE A 37 3.98 4.14 7.73
CA PHE A 37 3.86 2.91 6.94
C PHE A 37 4.67 1.80 7.61
N VAL A 38 4.03 0.65 7.78
CA VAL A 38 4.66 -0.52 8.41
C VAL A 38 4.82 -1.61 7.36
N SER A 39 6.05 -2.10 7.20
CA SER A 39 6.34 -3.15 6.24
C SER A 39 7.45 -4.06 6.76
N PRO A 40 7.24 -5.38 6.77
CA PRO A 40 8.31 -6.30 7.17
C PRO A 40 9.49 -6.26 6.19
N ALA A 41 9.24 -5.94 4.91
CA ALA A 41 10.32 -5.81 3.93
C ALA A 41 11.20 -4.60 4.20
N ALA A 42 10.66 -3.53 4.78
CA ALA A 42 11.45 -2.34 5.11
C ALA A 42 12.57 -2.65 6.10
N GLU A 43 12.33 -3.57 7.03
CA GLU A 43 13.34 -3.97 8.01
C GLU A 43 14.61 -4.48 7.33
N LYS A 44 14.46 -5.19 6.22
CA LYS A 44 15.59 -5.73 5.46
C LYS A 44 16.41 -4.65 4.74
N PHE A 45 15.74 -3.59 4.29
CA PHE A 45 16.40 -2.54 3.49
C PHE A 45 16.94 -1.39 4.33
N VAL A 46 16.22 -1.01 5.39
CA VAL A 46 16.54 0.20 6.17
C VAL A 46 16.73 -0.09 7.66
N GLY A 47 16.59 -1.33 8.10
CA GLY A 47 16.88 -1.75 9.47
C GLY A 47 15.72 -1.62 10.44
N HIS A 48 14.56 -1.14 10.03
CA HIS A 48 13.36 -1.07 10.86
C HIS A 48 12.10 -1.20 10.00
N SER A 49 11.02 -1.67 10.62
CA SER A 49 9.77 -1.95 9.89
C SER A 49 8.83 -0.76 9.81
N VAL A 50 9.03 0.27 10.61
CA VAL A 50 8.15 1.44 10.69
C VAL A 50 8.81 2.63 10.01
N LEU A 51 8.16 3.14 8.96
CA LEU A 51 8.59 4.32 8.22
C LEU A 51 7.68 5.48 8.62
N ARG A 52 8.26 6.61 8.92
CA ARG A 52 7.52 7.78 9.39
C ARG A 52 7.73 8.92 8.42
N ASN A 53 6.64 9.61 8.12
CA ASN A 53 6.51 10.71 7.18
C ASN A 53 6.61 10.29 5.71
N LYS A 54 5.99 11.11 4.89
CA LYS A 54 5.81 10.85 3.46
C LYS A 54 7.14 10.72 2.71
N LYS A 55 8.14 11.52 3.09
CA LYS A 55 9.45 11.47 2.44
C LYS A 55 10.16 10.14 2.69
N GLU A 56 10.17 9.69 3.93
CA GLU A 56 10.81 8.42 4.29
C GLU A 56 10.14 7.23 3.60
N ILE A 57 8.81 7.23 3.56
CA ILE A 57 8.04 6.19 2.88
C ILE A 57 8.38 6.16 1.39
N GLY A 58 8.37 7.32 0.75
CA GLY A 58 8.69 7.42 -0.67
C GLY A 58 10.11 6.98 -1.01
N ASP A 59 11.08 7.40 -0.22
CA ASP A 59 12.48 7.01 -0.41
C ASP A 59 12.64 5.49 -0.31
N TYR A 60 11.97 4.86 0.67
CA TYR A 60 11.99 3.42 0.80
C TYR A 60 11.38 2.72 -0.42
N TRP A 61 10.19 3.16 -0.85
CA TRP A 61 9.53 2.53 -2.00
C TRP A 61 10.37 2.66 -3.27
N ARG A 62 10.98 3.79 -3.52
CA ARG A 62 11.83 3.98 -4.70
C ARG A 62 13.06 3.09 -4.66
N THR A 63 13.67 2.95 -3.49
CA THR A 63 14.81 2.05 -3.29
C THR A 63 14.40 0.59 -3.52
N ALA A 64 13.25 0.20 -2.95
CA ALA A 64 12.75 -1.17 -3.09
C ALA A 64 12.42 -1.50 -4.56
N LEU A 65 11.74 -0.58 -5.26
CA LEU A 65 11.39 -0.77 -6.67
C LEU A 65 12.61 -0.90 -7.57
N ALA A 66 13.69 -0.21 -7.26
CA ALA A 66 14.92 -0.31 -8.03
C ALA A 66 15.53 -1.71 -7.99
N ARG A 67 15.17 -2.51 -6.98
CA ARG A 67 15.68 -3.88 -6.79
C ARG A 67 14.68 -4.95 -7.25
N ILE A 68 13.50 -4.55 -7.68
CA ILE A 68 12.45 -5.47 -8.12
C ILE A 68 12.38 -5.42 -9.64
N SER A 69 12.73 -6.52 -10.30
CA SER A 69 12.67 -6.61 -11.75
C SER A 69 11.26 -6.88 -12.25
N THR A 70 10.50 -7.73 -11.56
CA THR A 70 9.12 -8.04 -11.89
C THR A 70 8.22 -7.64 -10.72
N LEU A 71 7.25 -6.81 -10.99
CA LEU A 71 6.20 -6.47 -10.03
C LEU A 71 4.86 -6.57 -10.73
N GLU A 72 4.01 -7.44 -10.23
CA GLU A 72 2.63 -7.58 -10.71
C GLU A 72 1.72 -7.83 -9.52
N PHE A 73 0.80 -6.90 -9.30
CA PHE A 73 -0.25 -7.05 -8.29
C PHE A 73 -1.56 -7.37 -8.98
N LYS A 74 -2.29 -8.32 -8.42
CA LYS A 74 -3.59 -8.71 -8.93
C LYS A 74 -4.60 -8.60 -7.79
N LEU A 75 -5.57 -7.71 -7.95
CA LEU A 75 -6.61 -7.49 -6.94
C LEU A 75 -7.48 -8.74 -6.78
N ASP A 76 -7.63 -9.21 -5.55
CA ASP A 76 -8.60 -10.23 -5.20
C ASP A 76 -9.91 -9.56 -4.81
N HIS A 77 -9.90 -8.80 -3.73
CA HIS A 77 -11.04 -8.02 -3.28
C HIS A 77 -10.59 -6.96 -2.29
N ALA A 78 -11.48 -6.03 -1.98
CA ALA A 78 -11.23 -5.03 -0.96
C ALA A 78 -12.45 -4.92 -0.05
N SER A 79 -12.24 -4.48 1.18
CA SER A 79 -13.30 -4.22 2.14
C SER A 79 -13.10 -2.86 2.78
N TRP A 80 -14.21 -2.18 3.05
CA TRP A 80 -14.21 -0.85 3.64
C TRP A 80 -15.00 -0.84 4.94
N ASP A 81 -14.35 -0.44 6.02
CA ASP A 81 -14.98 -0.21 7.31
C ASP A 81 -15.16 1.29 7.50
N GLU A 82 -16.39 1.77 7.32
CA GLU A 82 -16.71 3.19 7.41
C GLU A 82 -16.45 3.75 8.80
N ARG A 83 -16.77 2.99 9.83
CA ARG A 83 -16.61 3.43 11.22
C ARG A 83 -15.15 3.62 11.58
N ARG A 84 -14.28 2.72 11.13
CA ARG A 84 -12.84 2.78 11.40
C ARG A 84 -12.09 3.60 10.36
N ARG A 85 -12.74 3.95 9.27
CA ARG A 85 -12.11 4.54 8.09
C ARG A 85 -10.91 3.72 7.64
N GLU A 86 -11.15 2.42 7.51
CA GLU A 86 -10.11 1.46 7.18
C GLU A 86 -10.46 0.72 5.89
N LEU A 87 -9.52 0.72 4.96
CA LEU A 87 -9.61 -0.02 3.71
C LEU A 87 -8.62 -1.18 3.76
N ASN A 88 -9.10 -2.37 3.48
CA ASN A 88 -8.25 -3.55 3.37
C ASN A 88 -8.28 -4.02 1.92
N VAL A 89 -7.11 -4.05 1.29
CA VAL A 89 -6.95 -4.49 -0.09
C VAL A 89 -6.25 -5.83 -0.09
N VAL A 90 -6.96 -6.87 -0.49
CA VAL A 90 -6.42 -8.23 -0.56
C VAL A 90 -6.03 -8.50 -2.01
N TYR A 91 -4.80 -8.93 -2.21
CA TYR A 91 -4.25 -9.10 -3.56
C TYR A 91 -3.23 -10.22 -3.61
N GLU A 92 -2.87 -10.62 -4.81
CA GLU A 92 -1.77 -11.52 -5.07
C GLU A 92 -0.59 -10.66 -5.55
N ALA A 93 0.54 -10.78 -4.87
CA ALA A 93 1.74 -10.05 -5.23
C ALA A 93 2.73 -11.01 -5.90
N ASN A 94 3.16 -10.67 -7.11
CA ASN A 94 4.26 -11.34 -7.79
C ASN A 94 5.44 -10.40 -7.81
N LEU A 95 6.44 -10.71 -7.00
CA LEU A 95 7.68 -9.93 -6.91
C LEU A 95 8.83 -10.85 -7.32
N ASN A 96 9.43 -10.55 -8.47
CA ASN A 96 10.56 -11.34 -9.00
C ASN A 96 10.21 -12.82 -9.18
N GLY A 97 8.95 -13.12 -9.51
CA GLY A 97 8.48 -14.49 -9.72
C GLY A 97 7.98 -15.20 -8.48
N GLU A 98 8.18 -14.63 -7.30
CA GLU A 98 7.61 -15.18 -6.06
C GLU A 98 6.22 -14.61 -5.84
N ARG A 99 5.24 -15.49 -5.77
CA ARG A 99 3.82 -15.12 -5.66
C ARG A 99 3.30 -15.40 -4.26
N LYS A 100 2.71 -14.37 -3.65
CA LYS A 100 2.15 -14.47 -2.30
C LYS A 100 0.81 -13.77 -2.23
N ARG A 101 -0.04 -14.27 -1.37
CA ARG A 101 -1.21 -13.50 -0.97
C ARG A 101 -0.73 -12.39 -0.06
N ALA A 102 -1.36 -11.23 -0.21
CA ALA A 102 -0.99 -10.07 0.58
C ALA A 102 -2.22 -9.25 0.90
N CYS A 103 -2.10 -8.42 1.92
CA CYS A 103 -3.12 -7.45 2.27
C CYS A 103 -2.43 -6.15 2.64
N GLU A 104 -2.93 -5.04 2.07
CA GLU A 104 -2.56 -3.72 2.54
C GLU A 104 -3.73 -3.19 3.35
N THR A 105 -3.48 -2.87 4.63
CA THR A 105 -4.48 -2.25 5.47
C THR A 105 -4.16 -0.76 5.57
N MET A 106 -5.15 0.08 5.29
CA MET A 106 -4.99 1.53 5.18
C MET A 106 -5.97 2.24 6.08
N GLN A 107 -5.50 3.22 6.84
CA GLN A 107 -6.34 4.05 7.68
C GLN A 107 -6.34 5.49 7.18
N PHE A 108 -7.51 6.12 7.21
CA PHE A 108 -7.72 7.46 6.67
C PHE A 108 -8.21 8.41 7.75
N ALA A 109 -7.77 9.65 7.67
CA ALA A 109 -8.33 10.72 8.49
C ALA A 109 -9.71 11.11 7.95
N ALA A 110 -10.50 11.83 8.75
CA ALA A 110 -11.85 12.21 8.38
C ALA A 110 -11.92 13.02 7.08
N GLU A 111 -10.87 13.82 6.78
CA GLU A 111 -10.82 14.63 5.56
C GLU A 111 -10.33 13.84 4.33
N GLY A 112 -10.00 12.55 4.49
CA GLY A 112 -9.69 11.66 3.37
C GLY A 112 -8.22 11.36 3.11
N ARG A 113 -7.28 11.96 3.86
CA ARG A 113 -5.87 11.63 3.69
C ARG A 113 -5.54 10.33 4.39
N GLN A 114 -4.70 9.53 3.78
CA GLN A 114 -4.23 8.29 4.38
C GLN A 114 -3.19 8.59 5.45
N ILE A 115 -3.47 8.18 6.68
CA ILE A 115 -2.58 8.44 7.83
C ILE A 115 -1.72 7.24 8.19
N ARG A 116 -2.10 6.05 7.74
CA ARG A 116 -1.35 4.84 8.04
C ARG A 116 -1.57 3.78 6.97
N GLY A 117 -0.54 3.00 6.73
CA GLY A 117 -0.62 1.80 5.91
C GLY A 117 0.24 0.72 6.53
N GLU A 118 -0.17 -0.53 6.33
CA GLU A 118 0.61 -1.68 6.77
C GLU A 118 0.51 -2.79 5.73
N ALA A 119 1.67 -3.30 5.32
CA ALA A 119 1.74 -4.42 4.39
C ALA A 119 1.79 -5.73 5.17
N LEU A 120 0.88 -6.65 4.85
CA LEU A 120 0.81 -7.98 5.44
C LEU A 120 1.01 -9.01 4.34
N TYR A 121 1.93 -9.94 4.53
CA TYR A 121 2.20 -10.97 3.53
C TYR A 121 1.78 -12.32 4.10
N GLY A 122 1.05 -13.07 3.26
CA GLY A 122 0.52 -14.37 3.62
C GLY A 122 1.26 -15.52 2.94
N ALA A 123 0.52 -16.57 2.63
CA ALA A 123 1.07 -17.79 2.07
C ALA A 123 1.57 -17.58 0.63
N THR A 124 2.54 -18.39 0.25
CA THR A 124 2.95 -18.53 -1.14
C THR A 124 1.82 -19.20 -1.93
N VAL A 125 1.55 -18.71 -3.11
CA VAL A 125 0.50 -19.24 -3.99
C VAL A 125 1.07 -19.79 -5.28
#